data_e7cac923498743a495432f3c40a4deea
#
_entry.id   e7cac923498743a495432f3c40a4deea
#
_cell.length_a   1.000
_cell.length_b   1.000
_cell.length_c   1.000
_cell.angle_alpha   90.00
_cell.angle_beta   90.00
_cell.angle_gamma   90.00
#
_symmetry.space_group_name_H-M   'P 1'
#
loop_
_entity.id
_entity.type
_entity.pdbx_description
1 polymer ?
#
loop_
_entity_poly.entity_id
_entity_poly.type
_entity_poly.pdbx_seq_one_letter_code
_entity_poly.pdbx_strand_id
1 'polypeptide(L)'
;DANSVRAARKALLLTEGLTERDCVLFLVSGGGSALFESPLVPLAELEDVTQQLLACGADIVEINTIRKRLSAVKGGRFALHCAPASVFSIILSDIIGDPLDMIASGPAYPYSSTCCQALAIAEKYRLRLSDAARACLAQETPKALPNVTSHVTGSVRELCAAAEREAQALGYQCVLLTDCLCCEAREAGSMLAS
;
A
#
# COMPACT_ATOMS: atom_id res chain seq x y z
N ASP A 1 7.07 5.64 12.56
CA ASP A 1 7.37 7.01 13.03
C ASP A 1 6.16 7.59 13.76
N ALA A 2 6.39 8.20 14.93
CA ALA A 2 5.34 8.80 15.77
C ALA A 2 4.57 9.92 15.07
N ASN A 3 5.21 10.67 14.17
CA ASN A 3 4.56 11.73 13.40
C ASN A 3 3.56 11.17 12.38
N SER A 4 3.89 10.06 11.74
CA SER A 4 2.99 9.34 10.82
C SER A 4 1.74 8.85 11.55
N VAL A 5 1.92 8.27 12.73
CA VAL A 5 0.81 7.81 13.58
C VAL A 5 -0.09 8.98 14.01
N ARG A 6 0.51 10.09 14.41
CA ARG A 6 -0.25 11.30 14.79
C ARG A 6 -1.05 11.86 13.62
N ALA A 7 -0.45 11.91 12.42
CA ALA A 7 -1.12 12.39 11.22
C ALA A 7 -2.27 11.46 10.80
N ALA A 8 -2.07 10.15 10.80
CA ALA A 8 -3.10 9.18 10.48
C ALA A 8 -4.27 9.21 11.47
N ARG A 9 -3.99 9.34 12.77
CA ARG A 9 -5.03 9.51 13.80
C ARG A 9 -5.84 10.79 13.59
N LYS A 10 -5.18 11.89 13.20
CA LYS A 10 -5.88 13.14 12.87
C LYS A 10 -6.79 12.95 11.65
N ALA A 11 -6.35 12.22 10.63
CA ALA A 11 -7.18 11.91 9.47
C ALA A 11 -8.41 11.08 9.87
N LEU A 12 -8.25 10.05 10.71
CA LEU A 12 -9.36 9.26 11.24
C LEU A 12 -10.36 10.14 12.00
N LEU A 13 -9.90 11.01 12.89
CA LEU A 13 -10.77 11.94 13.63
C LEU A 13 -11.53 12.91 12.70
N LEU A 14 -10.90 13.41 11.64
CA LEU A 14 -11.53 14.30 10.66
C LEU A 14 -12.60 13.59 9.81
N THR A 15 -12.56 12.27 9.75
CA THR A 15 -13.49 11.45 8.98
C THR A 15 -14.45 10.66 9.86
N GLU A 16 -14.53 10.98 11.15
CA GLU A 16 -15.56 10.45 12.04
C GLU A 16 -16.93 11.08 11.78
N GLY A 17 -17.97 10.26 11.87
CA GLY A 17 -19.36 10.72 11.79
C GLY A 17 -19.81 11.22 10.42
N LEU A 18 -19.06 10.89 9.36
CA LEU A 18 -19.47 11.19 7.98
C LEU A 18 -20.78 10.48 7.61
N THR A 19 -21.53 11.09 6.70
CA THR A 19 -22.82 10.62 6.21
C THR A 19 -22.78 10.29 4.72
N GLU A 20 -23.85 9.73 4.17
CA GLU A 20 -23.99 9.47 2.73
C GLU A 20 -23.92 10.75 1.86
N ARG A 21 -24.06 11.94 2.48
CA ARG A 21 -23.96 13.23 1.78
C ARG A 21 -22.54 13.75 1.71
N ASP A 22 -21.62 13.13 2.43
CA ASP A 22 -20.24 13.53 2.50
C ASP A 22 -19.40 12.79 1.46
N CYS A 23 -18.33 13.45 1.04
CA CYS A 23 -17.37 12.90 0.08
C CYS A 23 -15.94 13.14 0.58
N VAL A 24 -15.16 12.09 0.63
CA VAL A 24 -13.74 12.13 0.96
C VAL A 24 -12.92 12.08 -0.33
N LEU A 25 -12.22 13.17 -0.63
CA LEU A 25 -11.19 13.17 -1.68
C LEU A 25 -9.88 12.70 -1.06
N PHE A 26 -9.47 11.47 -1.41
CA PHE A 26 -8.27 10.84 -0.87
C PHE A 26 -7.15 10.83 -1.90
N LEU A 27 -6.15 11.70 -1.73
CA LEU A 27 -5.01 11.84 -2.62
C LEU A 27 -3.87 10.94 -2.14
N VAL A 28 -3.45 9.99 -2.98
CA VAL A 28 -2.45 8.96 -2.65
C VAL A 28 -1.27 9.05 -3.60
N SER A 29 -0.06 9.11 -3.06
CA SER A 29 1.17 9.04 -3.83
C SER A 29 2.20 8.12 -3.15
N GLY A 30 3.38 7.98 -3.74
CA GLY A 30 4.49 7.20 -3.17
C GLY A 30 4.84 7.61 -1.73
N GLY A 31 5.40 6.67 -0.99
CA GLY A 31 5.77 6.86 0.43
C GLY A 31 4.62 6.69 1.44
N GLY A 32 3.36 6.60 0.99
CA GLY A 32 2.19 6.46 1.85
C GLY A 32 2.23 5.25 2.79
N SER A 33 2.92 4.18 2.41
CA SER A 33 3.08 2.99 3.27
C SER A 33 3.76 3.29 4.62
N ALA A 34 4.70 4.23 4.65
CA ALA A 34 5.39 4.66 5.87
C ALA A 34 4.72 5.87 6.51
N LEU A 35 4.17 6.78 5.70
CA LEU A 35 3.66 8.07 6.17
C LEU A 35 2.22 8.01 6.67
N PHE A 36 1.42 7.05 6.23
CA PHE A 36 0.02 6.87 6.66
C PHE A 36 -0.14 5.57 7.44
N GLU A 37 0.07 5.62 8.75
CA GLU A 37 0.05 4.46 9.65
C GLU A 37 -0.67 4.78 10.96
N SER A 38 -1.59 3.90 11.36
CA SER A 38 -2.22 3.90 12.70
C SER A 38 -2.24 2.47 13.23
N PRO A 39 -1.23 2.09 14.02
CA PRO A 39 -1.11 0.72 14.52
C PRO A 39 -2.27 0.35 15.47
N LEU A 40 -2.75 -0.89 15.38
CA LEU A 40 -3.69 -1.52 16.32
C LEU A 40 -2.99 -2.13 17.53
N VAL A 41 -1.67 -2.19 17.49
CA VAL A 41 -0.77 -2.64 18.57
C VAL A 41 0.21 -1.53 18.91
N PRO A 42 0.98 -1.61 20.01
CA PRO A 42 2.04 -0.63 20.25
C PRO A 42 2.97 -0.47 19.06
N LEU A 43 3.36 0.77 18.73
CA LEU A 43 4.22 1.05 17.56
C LEU A 43 5.52 0.24 17.60
N ALA A 44 6.13 0.10 18.79
CA ALA A 44 7.33 -0.69 18.97
C ALA A 44 7.13 -2.18 18.61
N GLU A 45 5.93 -2.73 18.85
CA GLU A 45 5.62 -4.11 18.46
C GLU A 45 5.46 -4.22 16.93
N LEU A 46 4.78 -3.25 16.28
CA LEU A 46 4.69 -3.23 14.81
C LEU A 46 6.08 -3.13 14.17
N GLU A 47 6.98 -2.34 14.74
CA GLU A 47 8.36 -2.20 14.30
C GLU A 47 9.14 -3.51 14.50
N ASP A 48 9.03 -4.16 15.67
CA ASP A 48 9.68 -5.45 15.94
C ASP A 48 9.19 -6.56 15.02
N VAL A 49 7.87 -6.70 14.82
CA VAL A 49 7.29 -7.68 13.89
C VAL A 49 7.78 -7.44 12.46
N THR A 50 7.89 -6.19 12.04
CA THR A 50 8.43 -5.85 10.70
C THR A 50 9.90 -6.26 10.59
N GLN A 51 10.71 -6.01 11.62
CA GLN A 51 12.13 -6.44 11.66
C GLN A 51 12.28 -7.96 11.65
N GLN A 52 11.43 -8.69 12.39
CA GLN A 52 11.44 -10.15 12.37
C GLN A 52 11.19 -10.68 10.95
N LEU A 53 10.18 -10.15 10.24
CA LEU A 53 9.84 -10.55 8.86
C LEU A 53 11.00 -10.27 7.90
N LEU A 54 11.61 -9.09 7.97
CA LEU A 54 12.77 -8.72 7.14
C LEU A 54 13.97 -9.64 7.43
N ALA A 55 14.26 -9.91 8.70
CA ALA A 55 15.37 -10.79 9.10
C ALA A 55 15.19 -12.24 8.65
N CYS A 56 13.94 -12.71 8.54
CA CYS A 56 13.60 -14.05 8.07
C CYS A 56 13.53 -14.17 6.54
N GLY A 57 13.74 -13.07 5.79
CA GLY A 57 13.65 -13.06 4.33
C GLY A 57 12.22 -13.20 3.78
N ALA A 58 11.22 -12.76 4.54
CA ALA A 58 9.85 -12.73 4.05
C ALA A 58 9.73 -11.78 2.85
N ASP A 59 8.95 -12.18 1.85
CA ASP A 59 8.70 -11.35 0.69
C ASP A 59 7.74 -10.18 1.01
N ILE A 60 7.64 -9.23 0.08
CA ILE A 60 6.83 -8.01 0.28
C ILE A 60 5.33 -8.33 0.44
N VAL A 61 4.83 -9.40 -0.17
CA VAL A 61 3.43 -9.82 -0.07
C VAL A 61 3.16 -10.38 1.33
N GLU A 62 4.05 -11.22 1.84
CA GLU A 62 3.99 -11.77 3.21
C GLU A 62 4.09 -10.65 4.26
N ILE A 63 5.04 -9.72 4.09
CA ILE A 63 5.20 -8.56 4.97
C ILE A 63 3.92 -7.73 4.99
N ASN A 64 3.36 -7.41 3.82
CA ASN A 64 2.12 -6.63 3.73
C ASN A 64 0.91 -7.39 4.29
N THR A 65 0.85 -8.71 4.15
CA THR A 65 -0.23 -9.54 4.70
C THR A 65 -0.31 -9.41 6.23
N ILE A 66 0.83 -9.35 6.90
CA ILE A 66 0.91 -9.12 8.36
C ILE A 66 0.65 -7.65 8.69
N ARG A 67 1.40 -6.72 8.08
CA ARG A 67 1.34 -5.30 8.43
C ARG A 67 -0.03 -4.66 8.23
N LYS A 68 -0.74 -5.00 7.14
CA LYS A 68 -2.09 -4.47 6.88
C LYS A 68 -3.07 -4.87 7.98
N ARG A 69 -2.92 -6.05 8.58
CA ARG A 69 -3.78 -6.50 9.69
C ARG A 69 -3.48 -5.84 11.02
N LEU A 70 -2.25 -5.39 11.21
CA LEU A 70 -1.84 -4.64 12.40
C LEU A 70 -2.10 -3.13 12.30
N SER A 71 -2.76 -2.67 11.24
CA SER A 71 -3.02 -1.26 10.97
C SER A 71 -4.51 -0.95 10.91
N ALA A 72 -4.93 0.17 11.50
CA ALA A 72 -6.30 0.68 11.44
C ALA A 72 -6.64 1.39 10.12
N VAL A 73 -5.64 1.70 9.29
CA VAL A 73 -5.83 2.50 8.06
C VAL A 73 -5.50 1.74 6.78
N LYS A 74 -4.74 0.64 6.84
CA LYS A 74 -4.30 -0.13 5.68
C LYS A 74 -5.30 -1.21 5.27
N GLY A 75 -5.12 -1.78 4.06
CA GLY A 75 -5.93 -2.89 3.55
C GLY A 75 -7.43 -2.58 3.51
N GLY A 76 -7.81 -1.38 3.07
CA GLY A 76 -9.19 -0.93 2.91
C GLY A 76 -9.83 -0.35 4.18
N ARG A 77 -9.15 -0.42 5.32
CA ARG A 77 -9.78 -0.02 6.60
C ARG A 77 -10.04 1.47 6.71
N PHE A 78 -9.22 2.33 6.11
CA PHE A 78 -9.49 3.77 6.09
C PHE A 78 -10.78 4.08 5.33
N ALA A 79 -10.96 3.50 4.14
CA ALA A 79 -12.19 3.73 3.39
C ALA A 79 -13.43 3.12 4.06
N LEU A 80 -13.28 1.97 4.73
CA LEU A 80 -14.34 1.39 5.54
C LEU A 80 -14.70 2.32 6.72
N HIS A 81 -13.72 2.93 7.37
CA HIS A 81 -13.93 3.92 8.43
C HIS A 81 -14.71 5.15 7.94
N CYS A 82 -14.49 5.58 6.69
CA CYS A 82 -15.23 6.70 6.09
C CYS A 82 -16.68 6.35 5.74
N ALA A 83 -17.07 5.06 5.73
CA ALA A 83 -18.45 4.69 5.39
C ALA A 83 -19.46 5.30 6.39
N PRO A 84 -20.66 5.75 5.90
CA PRO A 84 -21.22 5.56 4.56
C PRO A 84 -20.83 6.62 3.50
N ALA A 85 -19.94 7.55 3.82
CA ALA A 85 -19.49 8.56 2.86
C ALA A 85 -18.81 7.94 1.64
N SER A 86 -18.92 8.61 0.50
CA SER A 86 -18.19 8.25 -0.72
C SER A 86 -16.71 8.62 -0.59
N VAL A 87 -15.83 7.73 -1.05
CA VAL A 87 -14.38 7.98 -1.09
C VAL A 87 -13.91 7.98 -2.54
N PHE A 88 -13.40 9.12 -3.01
CA PHE A 88 -12.71 9.24 -4.29
C PHE A 88 -11.20 9.16 -4.04
N SER A 89 -10.60 8.04 -4.42
CA SER A 89 -9.16 7.82 -4.29
C SER A 89 -8.46 8.17 -5.59
N ILE A 90 -7.69 9.26 -5.59
CA ILE A 90 -6.86 9.70 -6.71
C ILE A 90 -5.43 9.25 -6.44
N ILE A 91 -4.88 8.44 -7.33
CA ILE A 91 -3.65 7.70 -7.08
C ILE A 91 -2.59 8.08 -8.10
N LEU A 92 -1.43 8.51 -7.60
CA LEU A 92 -0.20 8.60 -8.39
C LEU A 92 0.63 7.35 -8.07
N SER A 93 0.69 6.40 -9.02
CA SER A 93 1.33 5.12 -8.81
C SER A 93 2.84 5.20 -9.05
N ASP A 94 3.60 4.68 -8.10
CA ASP A 94 5.05 4.47 -8.16
C ASP A 94 5.41 2.97 -8.22
N ILE A 95 4.42 2.09 -8.37
CA ILE A 95 4.60 0.64 -8.39
C ILE A 95 4.25 0.09 -9.78
N ILE A 96 5.11 -0.77 -10.29
CA ILE A 96 4.94 -1.42 -11.59
C ILE A 96 3.64 -2.23 -11.61
N GLY A 97 2.82 -2.01 -12.67
CA GLY A 97 1.54 -2.69 -12.85
C GLY A 97 0.39 -2.14 -12.01
N ASP A 98 0.63 -1.04 -11.28
CA ASP A 98 -0.37 -0.29 -10.51
C ASP A 98 -1.24 -1.15 -9.55
N PRO A 99 -0.66 -2.07 -8.77
CA PRO A 99 -1.44 -2.89 -7.84
C PRO A 99 -1.96 -2.02 -6.69
N LEU A 100 -3.23 -1.60 -6.79
CA LEU A 100 -3.86 -0.62 -5.88
C LEU A 100 -3.80 -1.04 -4.41
N ASP A 101 -3.78 -2.34 -4.13
CA ASP A 101 -3.63 -2.87 -2.77
C ASP A 101 -2.21 -2.73 -2.22
N MET A 102 -1.21 -2.51 -3.08
CA MET A 102 0.19 -2.31 -2.69
C MET A 102 0.53 -0.83 -2.52
N ILE A 103 -0.07 0.07 -3.32
CA ILE A 103 0.18 1.51 -3.25
C ILE A 103 -0.28 2.04 -1.88
N ALA A 104 0.64 2.65 -1.14
CA ALA A 104 0.44 3.09 0.26
C ALA A 104 -0.09 1.98 1.20
N SER A 105 0.06 0.69 0.81
CA SER A 105 -0.54 -0.48 1.46
C SER A 105 -2.08 -0.51 1.41
N GLY A 106 -2.67 0.10 0.38
CA GLY A 106 -4.10 0.03 0.04
C GLY A 106 -5.07 0.58 1.08
N PRO A 107 -4.98 1.84 1.55
CA PRO A 107 -5.91 2.36 2.55
C PRO A 107 -7.36 2.42 2.08
N ALA A 108 -7.57 2.65 0.80
CA ALA A 108 -8.87 2.71 0.14
C ALA A 108 -9.04 1.60 -0.92
N TYR A 109 -8.44 0.44 -0.70
CA TYR A 109 -8.56 -0.69 -1.62
C TYR A 109 -8.73 -2.01 -0.86
N PRO A 110 -9.66 -2.90 -1.28
CA PRO A 110 -9.86 -4.20 -0.65
C PRO A 110 -8.58 -5.04 -0.69
N TYR A 111 -8.38 -5.89 0.32
CA TYR A 111 -7.23 -6.76 0.36
C TYR A 111 -7.63 -8.24 0.27
N SER A 112 -7.05 -8.94 -0.70
CA SER A 112 -7.43 -10.31 -1.04
C SER A 112 -6.97 -11.35 -0.03
N SER A 113 -5.83 -11.11 0.67
CA SER A 113 -5.28 -12.11 1.61
C SER A 113 -6.23 -12.41 2.77
N THR A 114 -6.25 -13.66 3.23
CA THR A 114 -7.13 -14.15 4.32
C THR A 114 -6.42 -14.11 5.67
N CYS A 115 -7.21 -14.13 6.77
CA CYS A 115 -6.66 -14.29 8.12
C CYS A 115 -5.90 -15.61 8.26
N CYS A 116 -6.35 -16.69 7.62
CA CYS A 116 -5.64 -17.98 7.60
C CYS A 116 -4.24 -17.85 7.01
N GLN A 117 -4.08 -17.11 5.91
CA GLN A 117 -2.76 -16.84 5.32
C GLN A 117 -1.87 -16.04 6.27
N ALA A 118 -2.43 -15.04 6.94
CA ALA A 118 -1.65 -14.25 7.91
C ALA A 118 -1.17 -15.11 9.09
N LEU A 119 -2.02 -15.97 9.64
CA LEU A 119 -1.65 -16.88 10.71
C LEU A 119 -0.60 -17.91 10.24
N ALA A 120 -0.75 -18.45 9.03
CA ALA A 120 0.23 -19.37 8.45
C ALA A 120 1.61 -18.72 8.25
N ILE A 121 1.67 -17.43 7.83
CA ILE A 121 2.91 -16.67 7.72
C ILE A 121 3.53 -16.47 9.10
N ALA A 122 2.72 -16.11 10.10
CA ALA A 122 3.20 -15.94 11.47
C ALA A 122 3.81 -17.24 12.04
N GLU A 123 3.21 -18.38 11.74
CA GLU A 123 3.70 -19.71 12.11
C GLU A 123 4.97 -20.10 11.33
N LYS A 124 4.96 -19.92 10.00
CA LYS A 124 6.09 -20.19 9.09
C LYS A 124 7.38 -19.53 9.59
N TYR A 125 7.29 -18.27 9.99
CA TYR A 125 8.43 -17.49 10.45
C TYR A 125 8.58 -17.46 11.98
N ARG A 126 7.72 -18.18 12.72
CA ARG A 126 7.71 -18.25 14.19
C ARG A 126 7.74 -16.84 14.81
N LEU A 127 6.90 -15.94 14.30
CA LEU A 127 6.87 -14.56 14.75
C LEU A 127 6.50 -14.48 16.24
N ARG A 128 7.25 -13.69 16.97
CA ARG A 128 6.94 -13.33 18.36
C ARG A 128 5.88 -12.25 18.34
N LEU A 129 4.67 -12.59 18.74
CA LEU A 129 3.49 -11.73 18.69
C LEU A 129 2.83 -11.73 20.08
N SER A 130 2.36 -10.56 20.50
CA SER A 130 1.43 -10.47 21.65
C SER A 130 0.08 -11.12 21.31
N ASP A 131 -0.73 -11.36 22.34
CA ASP A 131 -2.10 -11.84 22.14
C ASP A 131 -2.94 -10.84 21.35
N ALA A 132 -2.72 -9.54 21.54
CA ALA A 132 -3.37 -8.47 20.80
C ALA A 132 -3.00 -8.53 19.30
N ALA A 133 -1.72 -8.70 18.97
CA ALA A 133 -1.28 -8.86 17.60
C ALA A 133 -1.87 -10.12 16.95
N ARG A 134 -1.87 -11.25 17.65
CA ARG A 134 -2.51 -12.49 17.17
C ARG A 134 -4.01 -12.31 16.90
N ALA A 135 -4.72 -11.63 17.80
CA ALA A 135 -6.13 -11.30 17.61
C ALA A 135 -6.35 -10.43 16.36
N CYS A 136 -5.48 -9.45 16.09
CA CYS A 136 -5.54 -8.65 14.87
C CYS A 136 -5.31 -9.50 13.60
N LEU A 137 -4.36 -10.46 13.63
CA LEU A 137 -4.11 -11.34 12.48
C LEU A 137 -5.30 -12.26 12.18
N ALA A 138 -6.04 -12.67 13.20
CA ALA A 138 -7.23 -13.51 13.07
C ALA A 138 -8.45 -12.77 12.48
N GLN A 139 -8.39 -11.44 12.37
CA GLN A 139 -9.46 -10.64 11.77
C GLN A 139 -9.28 -10.48 10.26
N GLU A 140 -10.38 -10.59 9.50
CA GLU A 140 -10.34 -10.29 8.08
C GLU A 140 -10.24 -8.78 7.81
N THR A 141 -9.56 -8.47 6.72
CA THR A 141 -9.58 -7.14 6.12
C THR A 141 -10.80 -7.01 5.20
N PRO A 142 -11.30 -5.79 4.92
CA PRO A 142 -12.39 -5.57 3.97
C PRO A 142 -12.12 -6.25 2.62
N LYS A 143 -13.09 -7.03 2.14
CA LYS A 143 -13.05 -7.74 0.84
C LYS A 143 -13.77 -6.97 -0.27
N ALA A 144 -14.61 -6.02 0.10
CA ALA A 144 -15.30 -5.11 -0.80
C ALA A 144 -15.46 -3.74 -0.13
N LEU A 145 -15.41 -2.70 -0.92
CA LEU A 145 -15.56 -1.30 -0.51
C LEU A 145 -16.50 -0.60 -1.51
N PRO A 146 -17.83 -0.76 -1.35
CA PRO A 146 -18.81 -0.24 -2.31
C PRO A 146 -18.86 1.30 -2.35
N ASN A 147 -18.34 1.94 -1.31
CA ASN A 147 -18.26 3.40 -1.20
C ASN A 147 -17.00 4.01 -1.84
N VAL A 148 -16.14 3.22 -2.50
CA VAL A 148 -14.87 3.70 -3.06
C VAL A 148 -14.88 3.71 -4.58
N THR A 149 -14.44 4.82 -5.15
CA THR A 149 -14.06 4.94 -6.56
C THR A 149 -12.59 5.31 -6.61
N SER A 150 -11.76 4.49 -7.28
CA SER A 150 -10.33 4.71 -7.42
C SER A 150 -9.98 5.11 -8.85
N HIS A 151 -9.09 6.11 -8.99
CA HIS A 151 -8.59 6.56 -10.28
C HIS A 151 -7.07 6.75 -10.23
N VAL A 152 -6.34 6.06 -11.11
CA VAL A 152 -4.89 6.24 -11.27
C VAL A 152 -4.67 7.38 -12.26
N THR A 153 -4.01 8.45 -11.82
CA THR A 153 -3.77 9.66 -12.62
C THR A 153 -2.36 9.74 -13.19
N GLY A 154 -1.46 8.87 -12.77
CA GLY A 154 -0.11 8.79 -13.26
C GLY A 154 0.52 7.45 -12.87
N SER A 155 1.28 6.90 -13.79
CA SER A 155 1.97 5.62 -13.63
C SER A 155 3.32 5.64 -14.34
N VAL A 156 4.17 4.64 -14.10
CA VAL A 156 5.42 4.45 -14.84
C VAL A 156 5.17 4.38 -16.34
N ARG A 157 4.09 3.71 -16.76
CA ARG A 157 3.70 3.61 -18.19
C ARG A 157 3.38 4.98 -18.82
N GLU A 158 2.64 5.82 -18.11
CA GLU A 158 2.33 7.17 -18.58
C GLU A 158 3.57 8.05 -18.64
N LEU A 159 4.48 7.91 -17.67
CA LEU A 159 5.77 8.60 -17.66
C LEU A 159 6.62 8.19 -18.88
N CYS A 160 6.72 6.89 -19.17
CA CYS A 160 7.43 6.38 -20.36
C CYS A 160 6.82 6.92 -21.65
N ALA A 161 5.50 6.90 -21.78
CA ALA A 161 4.81 7.43 -22.96
C ALA A 161 5.00 8.94 -23.12
N ALA A 162 5.04 9.70 -22.02
CA ALA A 162 5.32 11.14 -22.07
C ALA A 162 6.77 11.42 -22.48
N ALA A 163 7.73 10.67 -21.94
CA ALA A 163 9.14 10.80 -22.30
C ALA A 163 9.38 10.46 -23.77
N GLU A 164 8.73 9.41 -24.29
CA GLU A 164 8.81 9.03 -25.69
C GLU A 164 8.28 10.15 -26.62
N ARG A 165 7.09 10.70 -26.31
CA ARG A 165 6.52 11.81 -27.10
C ARG A 165 7.44 13.02 -27.13
N GLU A 166 7.99 13.40 -25.99
CA GLU A 166 8.87 14.57 -25.91
C GLU A 166 10.18 14.35 -26.67
N ALA A 167 10.80 13.18 -26.55
CA ALA A 167 12.02 12.84 -27.27
C ALA A 167 11.79 12.80 -28.80
N GLN A 168 10.65 12.27 -29.25
CA GLN A 168 10.26 12.31 -30.68
C GLN A 168 10.04 13.75 -31.18
N ALA A 169 9.43 14.62 -30.36
CA ALA A 169 9.26 16.04 -30.70
C ALA A 169 10.61 16.77 -30.84
N LEU A 170 11.63 16.34 -30.11
CA LEU A 170 13.01 16.82 -30.20
C LEU A 170 13.81 16.18 -31.35
N GLY A 171 13.20 15.29 -32.14
CA GLY A 171 13.81 14.66 -33.32
C GLY A 171 14.58 13.36 -33.02
N TYR A 172 14.44 12.78 -31.85
CA TYR A 172 15.05 11.49 -31.50
C TYR A 172 14.17 10.32 -31.97
N GLN A 173 14.83 9.22 -32.33
CA GLN A 173 14.17 7.93 -32.50
C GLN A 173 14.12 7.23 -31.12
N CYS A 174 12.93 6.85 -30.68
CA CYS A 174 12.73 6.26 -29.37
C CYS A 174 12.38 4.78 -29.49
N VAL A 175 12.94 3.99 -28.59
CA VAL A 175 12.57 2.59 -28.40
C VAL A 175 12.27 2.39 -26.92
N LEU A 176 11.03 2.01 -26.60
CA LEU A 176 10.67 1.60 -25.26
C LEU A 176 11.08 0.14 -25.07
N LEU A 177 12.14 -0.11 -24.31
CA LEU A 177 12.61 -1.46 -24.04
C LEU A 177 11.69 -2.21 -23.08
N THR A 178 11.21 -1.53 -22.04
CA THR A 178 10.25 -2.06 -21.06
C THR A 178 9.68 -0.94 -20.20
N ASP A 179 8.46 -1.09 -19.72
CA ASP A 179 7.83 -0.28 -18.68
C ASP A 179 7.74 -1.04 -17.34
N CYS A 180 8.32 -2.25 -17.26
CA CYS A 180 8.25 -3.12 -16.10
C CYS A 180 9.59 -3.84 -15.84
N LEU A 181 10.66 -3.06 -15.62
CA LEU A 181 11.97 -3.61 -15.31
C LEU A 181 11.99 -4.22 -13.89
N CYS A 182 11.99 -5.55 -13.80
CA CYS A 182 11.95 -6.33 -12.56
C CYS A 182 13.18 -7.24 -12.43
N CYS A 183 14.37 -6.70 -12.50
CA CYS A 183 15.62 -7.44 -12.27
C CYS A 183 16.55 -6.66 -11.36
N GLU A 184 17.64 -7.29 -10.94
CA GLU A 184 18.70 -6.63 -10.19
C GLU A 184 19.25 -5.44 -10.98
N ALA A 185 19.40 -4.28 -10.34
CA ALA A 185 19.86 -3.05 -10.99
C ALA A 185 21.22 -3.21 -11.69
N ARG A 186 22.11 -4.05 -11.13
CA ARG A 186 23.41 -4.38 -11.72
C ARG A 186 23.26 -5.12 -13.05
N GLU A 187 22.33 -6.07 -13.12
CA GLU A 187 22.06 -6.86 -14.33
C GLU A 187 21.44 -5.97 -15.42
N ALA A 188 20.44 -5.16 -15.04
CA ALA A 188 19.86 -4.17 -15.93
C ALA A 188 20.90 -3.20 -16.48
N GLY A 189 21.76 -2.65 -15.63
CA GLY A 189 22.83 -1.75 -16.04
C GLY A 189 23.81 -2.39 -17.02
N SER A 190 24.19 -3.65 -16.79
CA SER A 190 25.07 -4.39 -17.70
C SER A 190 24.41 -4.63 -19.06
N MET A 191 23.13 -4.98 -19.08
CA MET A 191 22.38 -5.20 -20.32
C MET A 191 22.21 -3.92 -21.15
N LEU A 192 21.97 -2.78 -20.48
CA LEU A 192 21.79 -1.49 -21.15
C LEU A 192 23.10 -0.86 -21.63
N ALA A 193 24.25 -1.28 -21.08
CA ALA A 193 25.57 -0.77 -21.44
C ALA A 193 26.30 -1.60 -22.54
N SER A 194 25.75 -2.77 -22.90
CA SER A 194 26.27 -3.66 -23.94
C SER A 194 25.64 -3.36 -25.30
#